data_803698e8f38563e98e82eb6ece3e7571
#
_entry.id   803698e8f38563e98e82eb6ece3e7571
#
_cell.length_a   1.000
_cell.length_b   1.000
_cell.length_c   1.000
_cell.angle_alpha   90.00
_cell.angle_beta   90.00
_cell.angle_gamma   90.00
#
_symmetry.space_group_name_H-M   'P 1'
#
loop_
_entity.id
_entity.type
_entity.pdbx_description
1 polymer ?
#
loop_
_entity_poly.entity_id
_entity_poly.type
_entity_poly.pdbx_seq_one_letter_code
_entity_poly.pdbx_strand_id
1 'polypeptide(L)' 'IDTVIMAGCTTSGCVRASAVDCISLNLRPIIIADCVGDRSLESHELSLFEMNSKYADVVLKKDTIEYLQNL' A
#
# COMPACT_ATOMS: atom_id res chain seq x y z
N ILE A 1 -13.28 9.84 6.47
CA ILE A 1 -12.21 9.18 5.71
C ILE A 1 -12.41 7.68 5.74
N ASP A 2 -12.49 7.06 4.58
CA ASP A 2 -12.64 5.61 4.47
C ASP A 2 -11.52 4.96 3.65
N THR A 3 -10.68 5.76 3.00
CA THR A 3 -9.59 5.28 2.15
C THR A 3 -8.28 5.97 2.55
N VAL A 4 -7.20 5.19 2.67
CA VAL A 4 -5.87 5.68 3.03
C VAL A 4 -4.89 5.27 1.94
N ILE A 5 -4.20 6.26 1.34
CA ILE A 5 -3.17 6.02 0.32
C ILE A 5 -1.81 6.03 1.01
N MET A 6 -1.03 4.97 0.80
CA MET A 6 0.24 4.76 1.49
C MET A 6 1.45 4.79 0.57
N ALA A 7 2.49 5.48 1.03
CA ALA A 7 3.80 5.52 0.39
C ALA A 7 4.87 5.53 1.48
N GLY A 8 6.11 5.29 1.12
CA GLY A 8 7.23 5.33 2.07
C GLY A 8 7.96 4.00 2.20
N CYS A 9 8.54 3.74 3.34
CA CYS A 9 9.30 2.52 3.63
C CYS A 9 9.15 2.13 5.11
N THR A 10 9.30 0.88 5.47
CA THR A 10 9.64 -0.24 4.58
C THR A 10 8.39 -1.04 4.26
N THR A 11 8.37 -1.63 3.05
CA THR A 11 7.19 -2.36 2.57
C THR A 11 6.80 -3.51 3.49
N SER A 12 7.77 -4.32 3.92
CA SER A 12 7.52 -5.47 4.79
C SER A 12 7.35 -5.11 6.27
N GLY A 13 7.66 -3.88 6.64
CA GLY A 13 7.59 -3.41 8.02
C GLY A 13 6.47 -2.40 8.24
N CYS A 14 6.84 -1.12 8.33
CA CYS A 14 5.88 -0.05 8.67
C CYS A 14 4.71 0.05 7.69
N VAL A 15 4.96 -0.11 6.40
CA VAL A 15 3.88 -0.03 5.40
C VAL A 15 2.88 -1.16 5.61
N ARG A 16 3.37 -2.39 5.76
CA ARG A 16 2.51 -3.54 5.99
C ARG A 16 1.74 -3.42 7.31
N ALA A 17 2.40 -3.00 8.38
CA ALA A 17 1.75 -2.80 9.68
C ALA A 17 0.65 -1.76 9.59
N SER A 18 0.89 -0.65 8.88
CA SER A 18 -0.11 0.38 8.69
C SER A 18 -1.31 -0.13 7.89
N ALA A 19 -1.08 -0.97 6.88
CA ALA A 19 -2.16 -1.56 6.09
C ALA A 19 -3.04 -2.46 6.96
N VAL A 20 -2.43 -3.28 7.82
CA VAL A 20 -3.17 -4.14 8.75
C VAL A 20 -3.99 -3.29 9.73
N ASP A 21 -3.41 -2.21 10.26
CA ASP A 21 -4.12 -1.30 11.15
C ASP A 21 -5.31 -0.64 10.45
N CYS A 22 -5.16 -0.25 9.19
CA CYS A 22 -6.27 0.33 8.42
C CYS A 22 -7.44 -0.65 8.32
N ILE A 23 -7.16 -1.91 8.03
CA ILE A 23 -8.22 -2.93 7.97
C ILE A 23 -8.89 -3.09 9.33
N SER A 24 -8.12 -3.09 10.41
CA SER A 24 -8.65 -3.21 11.76
C SER A 24 -9.56 -2.04 12.13
N LEU A 25 -9.29 -0.86 11.57
CA LEU A 25 -10.09 0.34 11.78
C LEU A 25 -11.19 0.52 10.73
N ASN A 26 -11.39 -0.49 9.91
CA ASN A 26 -12.39 -0.48 8.84
C ASN A 26 -12.13 0.59 7.78
N LEU A 27 -10.85 0.91 7.55
CA LEU A 27 -10.40 1.80 6.49
C LEU A 27 -9.87 0.98 5.32
N ARG A 28 -9.92 1.54 4.14
CA ARG A 28 -9.45 0.87 2.92
C ARG A 28 -8.04 1.33 2.59
N PRO A 29 -7.00 0.48 2.76
CA PRO A 29 -5.63 0.87 2.43
C PRO A 29 -5.35 0.67 0.95
N ILE A 30 -4.68 1.65 0.34
CA ILE A 30 -4.22 1.58 -1.05
C ILE A 30 -2.71 1.85 -1.03
N ILE A 31 -1.93 0.91 -1.54
CA ILE A 31 -0.48 0.98 -1.52
C ILE A 31 0.04 1.28 -2.91
N ILE A 32 0.85 2.33 -3.03
CA ILE A 32 1.44 2.71 -4.30
C ILE A 32 2.75 1.94 -4.45
N ALA A 33 2.74 0.91 -5.29
CA ALA A 33 3.85 -0.05 -5.41
C ALA A 33 5.19 0.61 -5.74
N ASP A 34 5.18 1.62 -6.60
CA ASP A 34 6.41 2.31 -6.99
C ASP A 34 6.79 3.48 -6.08
N CYS A 35 6.02 3.71 -5.01
CA CYS A 35 6.32 4.73 -4.00
C CYS A 35 6.64 4.13 -2.63
N VAL A 36 6.73 2.82 -2.51
CA VAL A 36 7.17 2.14 -1.29
C VAL A 36 8.47 1.39 -1.58
N GLY A 37 9.26 1.14 -0.56
CA GLY A 37 10.54 0.47 -0.73
C GLY A 37 10.91 -0.39 0.45
N ASP A 38 11.85 -1.29 0.24
CA ASP A 38 12.35 -2.19 1.26
C ASP A 38 13.84 -2.44 1.04
N ARG A 39 14.50 -3.00 2.04
CA ARG A 39 15.92 -3.36 1.97
C ARG A 39 16.16 -4.51 1.00
N SER A 40 15.21 -5.40 0.85
CA SER A 40 15.28 -6.58 0.01
C SER A 40 14.17 -6.52 -1.02
N LEU A 41 14.52 -6.71 -2.29
CA LEU A 41 13.54 -6.78 -3.37
C LEU A 41 12.58 -7.95 -3.15
N GLU A 42 13.08 -9.07 -2.65
CA GLU A 42 12.24 -10.24 -2.38
C GLU A 42 11.20 -9.95 -1.30
N SER A 43 11.61 -9.32 -0.20
CA SER A 43 10.69 -8.93 0.86
C SER A 43 9.68 -7.91 0.38
N HIS A 44 10.12 -6.98 -0.46
CA HIS A 44 9.26 -5.97 -1.04
C HIS A 44 8.16 -6.60 -1.90
N GLU A 45 8.55 -7.45 -2.84
CA GLU A 45 7.60 -8.09 -3.75
C GLU A 45 6.65 -9.04 -3.01
N LEU A 46 7.17 -9.82 -2.08
CA LEU A 46 6.35 -10.75 -1.30
C LEU A 46 5.34 -9.99 -0.44
N SER A 47 5.76 -8.90 0.20
CA SER A 47 4.87 -8.09 1.03
C SER A 47 3.77 -7.43 0.20
N LEU A 48 4.10 -6.92 -0.98
CA LEU A 48 3.09 -6.35 -1.88
C LEU A 48 2.08 -7.41 -2.31
N PHE A 49 2.57 -8.61 -2.65
CA PHE A 49 1.70 -9.72 -3.03
C PHE A 49 0.74 -10.10 -1.90
N GLU A 50 1.28 -10.25 -0.68
CA GLU A 50 0.45 -10.59 0.47
C GLU A 50 -0.59 -9.52 0.79
N MET A 51 -0.19 -8.26 0.76
CA MET A 51 -1.11 -7.16 1.04
C MET A 51 -2.21 -7.06 -0.01
N ASN A 52 -1.86 -7.22 -1.28
CA ASN A 52 -2.85 -7.17 -2.36
C ASN A 52 -3.86 -8.32 -2.25
N SER A 53 -3.43 -9.46 -1.76
CA SER A 53 -4.28 -10.63 -1.62
C SER A 53 -5.23 -10.56 -0.43
N LYS A 54 -4.82 -9.91 0.65
CA LYS A 54 -5.52 -9.99 1.94
C LYS A 54 -5.97 -8.66 2.53
N TYR A 55 -5.18 -7.60 2.40
CA TYR A 55 -5.37 -6.40 3.21
C TYR A 55 -5.67 -5.14 2.41
N ALA A 56 -5.12 -5.01 1.22
CA ALA A 56 -5.06 -3.71 0.55
C ALA A 56 -5.18 -3.85 -0.96
N ASP A 57 -5.38 -2.72 -1.62
CA ASP A 57 -5.22 -2.63 -3.07
C ASP A 57 -3.83 -2.08 -3.36
N VAL A 58 -3.05 -2.80 -4.14
CA VAL A 58 -1.71 -2.37 -4.55
C VAL A 58 -1.81 -1.81 -5.97
N VAL A 59 -1.47 -0.54 -6.12
CA VAL A 59 -1.60 0.18 -7.39
C VAL A 59 -0.29 0.86 -7.77
N LEU A 60 -0.23 1.41 -8.98
CA LEU A 60 0.92 2.15 -9.46
C LEU A 60 0.70 3.65 -9.23
N LYS A 61 1.81 4.40 -9.12
CA LYS A 61 1.78 5.84 -8.95
C LYS A 61 0.93 6.54 -10.02
N LYS A 62 1.06 6.10 -11.27
CA LYS A 62 0.30 6.64 -12.40
C LYS A 62 -1.21 6.55 -12.16
N ASP A 63 -1.66 5.40 -11.70
CA ASP A 63 -3.08 5.16 -11.45
C ASP A 63 -3.59 6.04 -10.30
N THR A 64 -2.77 6.24 -9.27
CA THR A 64 -3.11 7.08 -8.14
C THR A 64 -3.24 8.54 -8.53
N ILE A 65 -2.29 9.04 -9.33
CA ILE A 65 -2.33 10.43 -9.81
C ILE A 65 -3.58 10.65 -10.65
N GLU A 66 -3.88 9.72 -11.53
CA GLU A 66 -5.08 9.81 -12.36
C GLU A 66 -6.35 9.84 -11.52
N TYR A 67 -6.43 9.00 -10.51
CA TYR A 67 -7.56 9.00 -9.58
C TYR A 67 -7.71 10.35 -8.87
N LEU A 68 -6.61 10.89 -8.36
CA LEU A 68 -6.63 12.15 -7.63
C LEU A 68 -7.02 13.34 -8.53
N GLN A 69 -6.62 13.32 -9.79
CA GLN A 69 -6.96 14.38 -10.73
C GLN A 69 -8.44 14.38 -11.11
N ASN A 70 -9.11 13.27 -10.96
CA ASN A 70 -10.52 13.12 -11.31
C ASN A 70 -11.46 13.22 -10.10
N LEU A 71 -10.93 13.61 -8.95
CA LEU A 71 -11.78 13.88 -7.78
C LEU A 71 -12.57 15.22 -7.91
#